data_f8a63957c2c4a5a6c7f97ce79c918d48
#
_entry.id   f8a63957c2c4a5a6c7f97ce79c918d48
#
_cell.length_a   1.000
_cell.length_b   1.000
_cell.length_c   1.000
_cell.angle_alpha   90.00
_cell.angle_beta   90.00
_cell.angle_gamma   90.00
#
_symmetry.space_group_name_H-M   'P 1'
#
loop_
_entity.id
_entity.type
_entity.pdbx_description
1 polymer ?
#
loop_
_entity_poly.entity_id
_entity_poly.type
_entity_poly.pdbx_seq_one_letter_code
_entity_poly.pdbx_strand_id
1 'polypeptide(L)'
;MRENTQPGNKTWRVFCAVPLPLDLRERLMAHVNHVRDSVSDASASWSRVDSIHLTLKFLGDLSPPQVERFSEAASCSVKDFPLFRISVEQPGAFPRQGQPRVLWIGISDFSGQLSKLHSRLEDESTKRGFAPDDRPFHPHLTIARLRQPRHARTLVAAHKELGFDAAEIAVSELLVIRSELGNEGSKYTVISRHTLNSADEV
;
A
#
# COMPACT_ATOMS: atom_id res chain seq x y z
N MET A 1 4.31 -27.23 -41.09
CA MET A 1 4.25 -27.11 -39.61
C MET A 1 3.92 -25.68 -39.27
N ARG A 2 2.72 -25.41 -38.81
CA ARG A 2 2.32 -24.07 -38.34
C ARG A 2 2.54 -24.05 -36.85
N GLU A 3 3.51 -23.26 -36.36
CA GLU A 3 3.69 -23.00 -34.95
C GLU A 3 2.46 -22.27 -34.42
N ASN A 4 1.72 -22.96 -33.60
CA ASN A 4 0.57 -22.41 -32.86
C ASN A 4 1.11 -21.68 -31.62
N THR A 5 1.58 -20.46 -31.83
CA THR A 5 1.92 -19.56 -30.69
C THR A 5 0.61 -19.04 -30.12
N GLN A 6 0.07 -19.74 -29.11
CA GLN A 6 -0.99 -19.17 -28.28
C GLN A 6 -0.46 -17.86 -27.68
N PRO A 7 -1.21 -16.75 -27.76
CA PRO A 7 -0.83 -15.52 -27.07
C PRO A 7 -0.81 -15.80 -25.57
N GLY A 8 0.40 -15.82 -25.00
CA GLY A 8 0.57 -16.00 -23.56
C GLY A 8 -0.35 -15.04 -22.82
N ASN A 9 -1.13 -15.58 -21.89
CA ASN A 9 -2.14 -14.86 -21.13
C ASN A 9 -1.43 -13.78 -20.30
N LYS A 10 -1.33 -12.55 -20.86
CA LYS A 10 -0.58 -11.45 -20.26
C LYS A 10 -1.28 -11.04 -18.96
N THR A 11 -0.70 -11.40 -17.82
CA THR A 11 -1.19 -10.98 -16.51
C THR A 11 -0.38 -9.80 -15.97
N TRP A 12 -1.00 -9.00 -15.13
CA TRP A 12 -0.41 -7.86 -14.45
C TRP A 12 -0.57 -8.03 -12.95
N ARG A 13 0.50 -7.82 -12.21
CA ARG A 13 0.42 -7.76 -10.76
C ARG A 13 -0.21 -6.43 -10.36
N VAL A 14 -1.38 -6.50 -9.71
CA VAL A 14 -2.24 -5.35 -9.45
C VAL A 14 -2.56 -5.23 -7.96
N PHE A 15 -2.68 -3.99 -7.50
CA PHE A 15 -3.16 -3.64 -6.17
C PHE A 15 -3.92 -2.32 -6.20
N CYS A 16 -4.74 -2.08 -5.17
CA CYS A 16 -5.44 -0.82 -4.95
C CYS A 16 -4.82 -0.10 -3.76
N ALA A 17 -4.61 1.22 -3.89
CA ALA A 17 -3.94 2.01 -2.88
C ALA A 17 -4.45 3.46 -2.82
N VAL A 18 -4.26 4.09 -1.66
CA VAL A 18 -4.32 5.54 -1.48
C VAL A 18 -2.94 6.12 -1.77
N PRO A 19 -2.82 7.13 -2.65
CA PRO A 19 -1.56 7.83 -2.87
C PRO A 19 -1.19 8.70 -1.66
N LEU A 20 0.11 8.98 -1.51
CA LEU A 20 0.61 9.86 -0.46
C LEU A 20 1.04 11.21 -1.07
N PRO A 21 0.79 12.33 -0.38
CA PRO A 21 1.30 13.64 -0.79
C PRO A 21 2.84 13.67 -0.76
N LEU A 22 3.43 14.57 -1.53
CA LEU A 22 4.88 14.61 -1.74
C LEU A 22 5.64 14.92 -0.44
N ASP A 23 5.18 15.89 0.34
CA ASP A 23 5.76 16.27 1.62
C ASP A 23 5.82 15.11 2.62
N LEU A 24 4.76 14.30 2.71
CA LEU A 24 4.78 13.09 3.54
C LEU A 24 5.78 12.07 3.01
N ARG A 25 5.85 11.88 1.69
CA ARG A 25 6.83 10.94 1.08
C ARG A 25 8.27 11.36 1.39
N GLU A 26 8.56 12.65 1.36
CA GLU A 26 9.88 13.20 1.71
C GLU A 26 10.21 12.95 3.19
N ARG A 27 9.26 13.18 4.10
CA ARG A 27 9.41 12.88 5.53
C ARG A 27 9.64 11.38 5.78
N LEU A 28 8.91 10.51 5.10
CA LEU A 28 9.10 9.07 5.17
C LEU A 28 10.50 8.65 4.68
N MET A 29 11.00 9.28 3.61
CA MET A 29 12.34 9.01 3.12
C MET A 29 13.43 9.50 4.06
N ALA A 30 13.27 10.65 4.70
CA ALA A 30 14.18 11.13 5.75
C ALA A 30 14.23 10.11 6.91
N HIS A 31 13.08 9.63 7.36
CA HIS A 31 12.99 8.59 8.39
C HIS A 31 13.65 7.27 7.94
N VAL A 32 13.39 6.80 6.73
CA VAL A 32 14.01 5.60 6.14
C VAL A 32 15.54 5.72 6.14
N ASN A 33 16.07 6.86 5.69
CA ASN A 33 17.51 7.11 5.65
C ASN A 33 18.12 7.08 7.05
N HIS A 34 17.50 7.75 8.02
CA HIS A 34 17.95 7.75 9.41
C HIS A 34 18.01 6.35 10.01
N VAL A 35 16.94 5.56 9.87
CA VAL A 35 16.91 4.17 10.37
C VAL A 35 17.93 3.30 9.66
N ARG A 36 18.09 3.45 8.34
CA ARG A 36 19.10 2.70 7.57
C ARG A 36 20.52 3.00 8.05
N ASP A 37 20.83 4.28 8.28
CA ASP A 37 22.17 4.74 8.63
C ASP A 37 22.51 4.46 10.10
N SER A 38 21.49 4.22 10.96
CA SER A 38 21.67 3.90 12.39
C SER A 38 22.17 2.48 12.67
N VAL A 39 22.06 1.56 11.71
CA VAL A 39 22.44 0.15 11.89
C VAL A 39 23.29 -0.31 10.72
N SER A 40 24.62 -0.34 10.91
CA SER A 40 25.58 -0.86 9.94
C SER A 40 25.29 -2.33 9.61
N ASP A 41 25.51 -2.74 8.36
CA ASP A 41 25.39 -4.13 7.88
C ASP A 41 24.01 -4.79 8.00
N ALA A 42 22.96 -4.00 8.24
CA ALA A 42 21.60 -4.55 8.29
C ALA A 42 21.09 -4.86 6.88
N SER A 43 20.80 -6.15 6.65
CA SER A 43 20.25 -6.60 5.36
C SER A 43 18.73 -6.32 5.28
N ALA A 44 18.38 -5.23 4.63
CA ALA A 44 17.00 -4.83 4.37
C ALA A 44 16.81 -4.37 2.93
N SER A 45 15.60 -4.62 2.40
CA SER A 45 15.13 -4.04 1.15
C SER A 45 14.31 -2.80 1.49
N TRP A 46 14.92 -1.63 1.36
CA TRP A 46 14.30 -0.34 1.69
C TRP A 46 13.33 0.10 0.59
N SER A 47 12.19 0.63 0.99
CA SER A 47 11.22 1.19 0.05
C SER A 47 11.77 2.49 -0.57
N ARG A 48 11.54 2.66 -1.87
CA ARG A 48 11.82 3.91 -2.58
C ARG A 48 10.66 4.88 -2.34
N VAL A 49 10.91 6.16 -2.40
CA VAL A 49 9.91 7.22 -2.20
C VAL A 49 8.65 7.00 -3.05
N ASP A 50 8.83 6.63 -4.32
CA ASP A 50 7.71 6.39 -5.26
C ASP A 50 6.99 5.06 -5.04
N SER A 51 7.53 4.20 -4.16
CA SER A 51 6.95 2.88 -3.88
C SER A 51 6.23 2.81 -2.51
N ILE A 52 6.23 3.91 -1.74
CA ILE A 52 5.50 3.96 -0.48
C ILE A 52 4.06 4.42 -0.76
N HIS A 53 3.09 3.62 -0.35
CA HIS A 53 1.66 3.88 -0.53
C HIS A 53 0.87 3.15 0.55
N LEU A 54 -0.36 3.60 0.81
CA LEU A 54 -1.28 2.89 1.68
C LEU A 54 -2.07 1.88 0.84
N THR A 55 -1.69 0.61 0.92
CA THR A 55 -2.40 -0.46 0.21
C THR A 55 -3.72 -0.77 0.90
N LEU A 56 -4.81 -0.78 0.14
CA LEU A 56 -6.12 -1.24 0.61
C LEU A 56 -6.36 -2.70 0.24
N LYS A 57 -5.99 -3.13 -0.99
CA LYS A 57 -6.20 -4.50 -1.43
C LYS A 57 -5.11 -4.95 -2.40
N PHE A 58 -4.53 -6.14 -2.13
CA PHE A 58 -3.66 -6.83 -3.07
C PHE A 58 -4.47 -7.83 -3.90
N LEU A 59 -4.31 -7.78 -5.22
CA LEU A 59 -5.08 -8.61 -6.16
C LEU A 59 -4.25 -9.70 -6.81
N GLY A 60 -2.91 -9.59 -6.73
CA GLY A 60 -2.02 -10.53 -7.42
C GLY A 60 -2.04 -10.35 -8.94
N ASP A 61 -1.89 -11.45 -9.66
CA ASP A 61 -1.78 -11.44 -11.12
C ASP A 61 -3.16 -11.51 -11.76
N LEU A 62 -3.54 -10.46 -12.47
CA LEU A 62 -4.83 -10.30 -13.15
C LEU A 62 -4.66 -10.20 -14.67
N SER A 63 -5.56 -10.80 -15.43
CA SER A 63 -5.71 -10.54 -16.85
C SER A 63 -6.32 -9.15 -17.11
N PRO A 64 -6.13 -8.52 -18.30
CA PRO A 64 -6.71 -7.22 -18.59
C PRO A 64 -8.22 -7.11 -18.33
N PRO A 65 -9.08 -8.09 -18.69
CA PRO A 65 -10.51 -8.02 -18.35
C PRO A 65 -10.79 -8.08 -16.84
N GLN A 66 -9.96 -8.76 -16.06
CA GLN A 66 -10.09 -8.74 -14.60
C GLN A 66 -9.69 -7.38 -14.02
N VAL A 67 -8.67 -6.73 -14.58
CA VAL A 67 -8.27 -5.37 -14.17
C VAL A 67 -9.41 -4.38 -14.41
N GLU A 68 -10.09 -4.44 -15.55
CA GLU A 68 -11.26 -3.60 -15.86
C GLU A 68 -12.37 -3.81 -14.83
N ARG A 69 -12.75 -5.06 -14.56
CA ARG A 69 -13.76 -5.40 -13.54
C ARG A 69 -13.38 -4.90 -12.14
N PHE A 70 -12.10 -4.95 -11.78
CA PHE A 70 -11.66 -4.42 -10.51
C PHE A 70 -11.67 -2.88 -10.47
N SER A 71 -11.31 -2.22 -11.58
CA SER A 71 -11.43 -0.76 -11.70
C SER A 71 -12.89 -0.30 -11.53
N GLU A 72 -13.85 -1.06 -12.04
CA GLU A 72 -15.29 -0.81 -11.78
C GLU A 72 -15.64 -0.98 -10.30
N ALA A 73 -15.09 -2.02 -9.62
CA ALA A 73 -15.28 -2.19 -8.17
C ALA A 73 -14.75 -0.99 -7.40
N ALA A 74 -13.55 -0.52 -7.72
CA ALA A 74 -12.95 0.65 -7.11
C ALA A 74 -13.78 1.91 -7.36
N SER A 75 -14.29 2.10 -8.58
CA SER A 75 -15.19 3.20 -8.91
C SER A 75 -16.48 3.19 -8.08
N CYS A 76 -17.12 2.02 -7.96
CA CYS A 76 -18.33 1.88 -7.15
C CYS A 76 -18.09 2.07 -5.66
N SER A 77 -16.90 1.70 -5.17
CA SER A 77 -16.55 1.85 -3.75
C SER A 77 -16.40 3.30 -3.31
N VAL A 78 -15.96 4.19 -4.19
CA VAL A 78 -15.80 5.63 -3.90
C VAL A 78 -17.03 6.47 -4.27
N LYS A 79 -18.00 5.91 -4.99
CA LYS A 79 -19.21 6.64 -5.38
C LYS A 79 -19.92 7.16 -4.14
N ASP A 80 -20.21 8.46 -4.10
CA ASP A 80 -20.85 9.15 -2.97
C ASP A 80 -20.12 8.94 -1.62
N PHE A 81 -18.82 8.64 -1.66
CA PHE A 81 -18.01 8.52 -0.46
C PHE A 81 -17.29 9.85 -0.20
N PRO A 82 -17.47 10.47 0.98
CA PRO A 82 -16.85 11.76 1.27
C PRO A 82 -15.34 11.61 1.40
N LEU A 83 -14.59 12.64 1.02
CA LEU A 83 -13.18 12.71 1.40
C LEU A 83 -13.04 12.85 2.92
N PHE A 84 -11.96 12.31 3.46
CA PHE A 84 -11.70 12.27 4.89
C PHE A 84 -10.20 12.38 5.19
N ARG A 85 -9.86 12.50 6.47
CA ARG A 85 -8.45 12.59 6.92
C ARG A 85 -8.06 11.36 7.74
N ILE A 86 -6.80 10.98 7.62
CA ILE A 86 -6.15 9.94 8.41
C ILE A 86 -4.84 10.48 8.97
N SER A 87 -4.36 9.93 10.09
CA SER A 87 -3.06 10.25 10.66
C SER A 87 -2.05 9.16 10.33
N VAL A 88 -0.87 9.55 9.84
CA VAL A 88 0.29 8.68 9.63
C VAL A 88 1.20 8.85 10.83
N GLU A 89 1.38 7.79 11.62
CA GLU A 89 2.10 7.86 12.88
C GLU A 89 2.51 6.47 13.37
N GLN A 90 3.27 6.38 14.45
CA GLN A 90 3.62 5.15 15.17
C GLN A 90 4.41 4.14 14.31
N PRO A 91 5.75 4.13 14.44
CA PRO A 91 6.60 3.13 13.81
C PRO A 91 6.35 1.73 14.40
N GLY A 92 6.34 0.73 13.52
CA GLY A 92 6.10 -0.64 13.93
C GLY A 92 6.77 -1.68 13.04
N ALA A 93 6.56 -2.96 13.40
CA ALA A 93 7.09 -4.08 12.62
C ALA A 93 6.12 -5.25 12.59
N PHE A 94 6.16 -6.03 11.50
CA PHE A 94 5.49 -7.32 11.39
C PHE A 94 6.48 -8.46 11.28
N PRO A 95 6.14 -9.67 11.80
CA PRO A 95 5.07 -9.92 12.78
C PRO A 95 5.36 -9.20 14.12
N ARG A 96 4.31 -8.95 14.91
CA ARG A 96 4.45 -8.31 16.24
C ARG A 96 5.21 -9.19 17.25
N GLN A 97 5.11 -10.51 17.09
CA GLN A 97 5.82 -11.51 17.86
C GLN A 97 6.72 -12.34 16.96
N GLY A 98 7.87 -12.78 17.49
CA GLY A 98 8.84 -13.56 16.73
C GLY A 98 9.85 -12.68 15.99
N GLN A 99 10.24 -13.12 14.80
CA GLN A 99 11.26 -12.42 14.01
C GLN A 99 10.67 -11.39 13.10
N PRO A 100 11.05 -10.11 13.23
CA PRO A 100 10.55 -9.04 12.36
C PRO A 100 10.96 -9.24 10.90
N ARG A 101 10.03 -8.98 9.97
CA ARG A 101 10.24 -9.10 8.52
C ARG A 101 9.86 -7.82 7.76
N VAL A 102 9.07 -6.95 8.35
CA VAL A 102 8.60 -5.71 7.71
C VAL A 102 8.67 -4.59 8.73
N LEU A 103 9.27 -3.46 8.35
CA LEU A 103 9.14 -2.19 9.07
C LEU A 103 8.08 -1.34 8.40
N TRP A 104 7.26 -0.67 9.20
CA TRP A 104 6.16 0.15 8.71
C TRP A 104 5.87 1.35 9.61
N ILE A 105 5.26 2.38 9.03
CA ILE A 105 4.62 3.47 9.77
C ILE A 105 3.11 3.21 9.75
N GLY A 106 2.46 3.31 10.92
CA GLY A 106 1.04 3.03 11.09
C GLY A 106 0.13 4.14 10.57
N ILE A 107 -1.13 3.78 10.45
CA ILE A 107 -2.21 4.71 10.09
C ILE A 107 -3.26 4.65 11.20
N SER A 108 -3.61 5.82 11.74
CA SER A 108 -4.74 6.00 12.66
C SER A 108 -5.95 6.55 11.92
N ASP A 109 -7.05 5.84 12.00
CA ASP A 109 -8.33 6.17 11.37
C ASP A 109 -9.36 6.53 12.46
N PHE A 110 -9.21 7.72 13.04
CA PHE A 110 -10.08 8.17 14.14
C PHE A 110 -11.55 8.33 13.74
N SER A 111 -11.79 8.61 12.45
CA SER A 111 -13.16 8.75 11.92
C SER A 111 -13.82 7.41 11.57
N GLY A 112 -13.04 6.34 11.45
CA GLY A 112 -13.48 5.04 10.95
C GLY A 112 -13.80 5.03 9.45
N GLN A 113 -13.52 6.12 8.72
CA GLN A 113 -13.85 6.22 7.29
C GLN A 113 -12.95 5.35 6.42
N LEU A 114 -11.67 5.22 6.76
CA LEU A 114 -10.76 4.33 6.02
C LEU A 114 -11.22 2.87 6.11
N SER A 115 -11.62 2.44 7.30
CA SER A 115 -12.16 1.09 7.53
C SER A 115 -13.47 0.86 6.77
N LYS A 116 -14.35 1.86 6.71
CA LYS A 116 -15.58 1.81 5.92
C LYS A 116 -15.30 1.75 4.42
N LEU A 117 -14.36 2.56 3.93
CA LEU A 117 -13.96 2.55 2.52
C LEU A 117 -13.35 1.20 2.13
N HIS A 118 -12.48 0.64 3.00
CA HIS A 118 -11.93 -0.70 2.80
C HIS A 118 -13.02 -1.76 2.72
N SER A 119 -13.96 -1.80 3.69
CA SER A 119 -15.08 -2.75 3.65
C SER A 119 -15.91 -2.61 2.39
N ARG A 120 -16.21 -1.38 1.96
CA ARG A 120 -16.95 -1.14 0.73
C ARG A 120 -16.20 -1.61 -0.53
N LEU A 121 -14.87 -1.42 -0.57
CA LEU A 121 -14.03 -1.95 -1.65
C LEU A 121 -14.02 -3.48 -1.66
N GLU A 122 -13.97 -4.14 -0.50
CA GLU A 122 -14.06 -5.59 -0.38
C GLU A 122 -15.42 -6.11 -0.90
N ASP A 123 -16.53 -5.49 -0.49
CA ASP A 123 -17.87 -5.86 -0.94
C ASP A 123 -18.03 -5.73 -2.46
N GLU A 124 -17.62 -4.59 -3.02
CA GLU A 124 -17.70 -4.33 -4.46
C GLU A 124 -16.79 -5.27 -5.28
N SER A 125 -15.64 -5.61 -4.73
CA SER A 125 -14.71 -6.58 -5.32
C SER A 125 -15.31 -7.99 -5.31
N THR A 126 -15.90 -8.40 -4.19
CA THR A 126 -16.52 -9.72 -4.03
C THR A 126 -17.71 -9.90 -4.99
N LYS A 127 -18.55 -8.89 -5.17
CA LYS A 127 -19.65 -8.88 -6.16
C LYS A 127 -19.16 -9.12 -7.60
N ARG A 128 -17.89 -8.80 -7.88
CA ARG A 128 -17.24 -8.95 -9.19
C ARG A 128 -16.33 -10.17 -9.29
N GLY A 129 -16.41 -11.09 -8.30
CA GLY A 129 -15.72 -12.37 -8.32
C GLY A 129 -14.27 -12.33 -7.84
N PHE A 130 -13.87 -11.30 -7.10
CA PHE A 130 -12.58 -11.27 -6.40
C PHE A 130 -12.72 -11.85 -5.00
N ALA A 131 -11.75 -12.65 -4.58
CA ALA A 131 -11.75 -13.20 -3.22
C ALA A 131 -11.60 -12.08 -2.17
N PRO A 132 -12.32 -12.15 -1.05
CA PRO A 132 -12.09 -11.27 0.08
C PRO A 132 -10.73 -11.54 0.71
N ASP A 133 -10.16 -10.55 1.40
CA ASP A 133 -8.96 -10.74 2.21
C ASP A 133 -9.32 -11.50 3.50
N ASP A 134 -8.64 -12.63 3.75
CA ASP A 134 -8.84 -13.45 4.96
C ASP A 134 -8.23 -12.83 6.22
N ARG A 135 -7.40 -11.80 6.07
CA ARG A 135 -6.67 -11.17 7.17
C ARG A 135 -7.33 -9.87 7.59
N PRO A 136 -7.33 -9.57 8.89
CA PRO A 136 -7.77 -8.26 9.36
C PRO A 136 -7.02 -7.12 8.67
N PHE A 137 -7.75 -6.07 8.31
CA PHE A 137 -7.17 -4.88 7.72
C PHE A 137 -6.33 -4.13 8.78
N HIS A 138 -5.04 -4.04 8.53
CA HIS A 138 -4.09 -3.27 9.33
C HIS A 138 -3.44 -2.20 8.45
N PRO A 139 -3.99 -0.98 8.37
CA PRO A 139 -3.48 0.06 7.50
C PRO A 139 -2.08 0.51 7.93
N HIS A 140 -1.13 0.46 7.00
CA HIS A 140 0.26 0.80 7.25
C HIS A 140 1.02 1.16 5.97
N LEU A 141 2.10 1.91 6.13
CA LEU A 141 3.05 2.24 5.07
C LEU A 141 4.31 1.39 5.23
N THR A 142 4.55 0.44 4.34
CA THR A 142 5.76 -0.37 4.38
C THR A 142 6.99 0.46 3.99
N ILE A 143 7.99 0.55 4.88
CA ILE A 143 9.23 1.30 4.65
C ILE A 143 10.43 0.39 4.39
N ALA A 144 10.43 -0.86 4.89
CA ALA A 144 11.48 -1.84 4.60
C ALA A 144 10.99 -3.27 4.75
N ARG A 145 11.64 -4.19 4.01
CA ARG A 145 11.52 -5.64 4.17
C ARG A 145 12.84 -6.22 4.64
N LEU A 146 12.85 -6.84 5.80
CA LEU A 146 14.03 -7.42 6.41
C LEU A 146 14.26 -8.82 5.85
N ARG A 147 15.39 -9.02 5.17
CA ARG A 147 15.70 -10.29 4.48
C ARG A 147 16.37 -11.31 5.37
N GLN A 148 17.09 -10.85 6.39
CA GLN A 148 17.86 -11.71 7.28
C GLN A 148 17.55 -11.42 8.75
N PRO A 149 17.69 -12.44 9.65
CA PRO A 149 17.47 -12.28 11.10
C PRO A 149 18.45 -11.32 11.75
N ARG A 150 19.67 -11.27 11.19
CA ARG A 150 20.76 -10.49 11.75
C ARG A 150 20.38 -9.00 11.74
N HIS A 151 20.53 -8.35 12.88
CA HIS A 151 20.19 -6.93 13.10
C HIS A 151 18.71 -6.55 12.94
N ALA A 152 17.80 -7.48 12.63
CA ALA A 152 16.38 -7.14 12.47
C ALA A 152 15.76 -6.52 13.73
N ARG A 153 16.10 -7.05 14.92
CA ARG A 153 15.64 -6.53 16.21
C ARG A 153 16.25 -5.15 16.51
N THR A 154 17.52 -4.95 16.17
CA THR A 154 18.22 -3.66 16.34
C THR A 154 17.58 -2.58 15.44
N LEU A 155 17.27 -2.93 14.18
CA LEU A 155 16.54 -2.03 13.27
C LEU A 155 15.16 -1.67 13.82
N VAL A 156 14.41 -2.63 14.35
CA VAL A 156 13.10 -2.35 14.96
C VAL A 156 13.23 -1.45 16.18
N ALA A 157 14.25 -1.64 17.01
CA ALA A 157 14.51 -0.80 18.18
C ALA A 157 14.80 0.65 17.74
N ALA A 158 15.78 0.84 16.84
CA ALA A 158 16.13 2.16 16.29
C ALA A 158 14.94 2.85 15.61
N HIS A 159 14.15 2.10 14.83
CA HIS A 159 12.95 2.59 14.17
C HIS A 159 11.91 3.10 15.17
N LYS A 160 11.68 2.38 16.24
CA LYS A 160 10.73 2.77 17.30
C LYS A 160 11.24 3.92 18.15
N GLU A 161 12.53 3.93 18.48
CA GLU A 161 13.17 4.98 19.28
C GLU A 161 13.16 6.32 18.54
N LEU A 162 13.43 6.29 17.22
CA LEU A 162 13.35 7.49 16.38
C LEU A 162 11.93 8.09 16.37
N GLY A 163 10.89 7.24 16.50
CA GLY A 163 9.53 7.68 16.38
C GLY A 163 9.17 8.15 14.97
N PHE A 164 7.99 8.65 14.79
CA PHE A 164 7.54 9.36 13.58
C PHE A 164 6.50 10.39 13.99
N ASP A 165 6.79 11.66 13.76
CA ASP A 165 5.86 12.74 14.08
C ASP A 165 4.60 12.60 13.25
N ALA A 166 3.46 12.66 13.90
CA ALA A 166 2.16 12.50 13.27
C ALA A 166 1.99 13.47 12.08
N ALA A 167 1.43 12.94 11.00
CA ALA A 167 1.11 13.71 9.81
C ALA A 167 -0.31 13.40 9.36
N GLU A 168 -1.17 14.41 9.33
CA GLU A 168 -2.49 14.26 8.75
C GLU A 168 -2.45 14.38 7.24
N ILE A 169 -3.11 13.44 6.55
CA ILE A 169 -3.31 13.49 5.11
C ILE A 169 -4.78 13.32 4.75
N ALA A 170 -5.18 13.95 3.65
CA ALA A 170 -6.50 13.74 3.06
C ALA A 170 -6.50 12.48 2.19
N VAL A 171 -7.54 11.67 2.32
CA VAL A 171 -7.87 10.59 1.40
C VAL A 171 -8.90 11.12 0.42
N SER A 172 -8.47 11.39 -0.81
CA SER A 172 -9.29 11.99 -1.87
C SER A 172 -9.46 11.10 -3.09
N GLU A 173 -8.64 10.06 -3.24
CA GLU A 173 -8.71 9.14 -4.38
C GLU A 173 -8.20 7.74 -4.03
N LEU A 174 -8.67 6.76 -4.79
CA LEU A 174 -8.10 5.43 -4.90
C LEU A 174 -7.39 5.25 -6.23
N LEU A 175 -6.26 4.57 -6.22
CA LEU A 175 -5.51 4.20 -7.42
C LEU A 175 -5.53 2.69 -7.61
N VAL A 176 -5.83 2.24 -8.82
CA VAL A 176 -5.52 0.88 -9.26
C VAL A 176 -4.16 0.92 -9.93
N ILE A 177 -3.22 0.13 -9.42
CA ILE A 177 -1.80 0.22 -9.77
C ILE A 177 -1.30 -1.14 -10.24
N ARG A 178 -0.61 -1.13 -11.39
CA ARG A 178 0.18 -2.25 -11.87
C ARG A 178 1.58 -2.18 -11.29
N SER A 179 2.07 -3.31 -10.78
CA SER A 179 3.44 -3.48 -10.30
C SER A 179 4.23 -4.36 -11.27
N GLU A 180 5.35 -3.87 -11.74
CA GLU A 180 6.30 -4.63 -12.56
C GLU A 180 7.60 -4.77 -11.78
N LEU A 181 8.04 -6.02 -11.59
CA LEU A 181 9.33 -6.29 -10.93
C LEU A 181 10.44 -6.04 -11.94
N GLY A 182 11.34 -5.12 -11.63
CA GLY A 182 12.56 -4.83 -12.39
C GLY A 182 13.82 -5.08 -11.57
N ASN A 183 14.97 -5.03 -12.22
CA ASN A 183 16.29 -5.22 -11.58
C ASN A 183 16.57 -4.16 -10.49
N GLU A 184 16.01 -2.97 -10.64
CA GLU A 184 16.16 -1.86 -9.70
C GLU A 184 15.02 -1.74 -8.68
N GLY A 185 14.13 -2.75 -8.60
CA GLY A 185 12.94 -2.77 -7.74
C GLY A 185 11.63 -2.72 -8.52
N SER A 186 10.53 -2.54 -7.81
CA SER A 186 9.20 -2.48 -8.43
C SER A 186 8.98 -1.13 -9.11
N LYS A 187 8.52 -1.17 -10.36
CA LYS A 187 7.98 -0.01 -11.08
C LYS A 187 6.45 -0.04 -10.98
N TYR A 188 5.86 1.10 -10.65
CA TYR A 188 4.42 1.24 -10.52
C TYR A 188 3.86 2.09 -11.65
N THR A 189 2.75 1.62 -12.23
CA THR A 189 2.00 2.33 -13.28
C THR A 189 0.55 2.43 -12.84
N VAL A 190 0.03 3.65 -12.75
CA VAL A 190 -1.38 3.88 -12.45
C VAL A 190 -2.21 3.47 -13.64
N ILE A 191 -3.16 2.55 -13.42
CA ILE A 191 -4.10 2.07 -14.44
C ILE A 191 -5.36 2.94 -14.44
N SER A 192 -5.92 3.18 -13.25
CA SER A 192 -7.11 4.03 -13.11
C SER A 192 -7.08 4.81 -11.79
N ARG A 193 -7.80 5.95 -11.78
CA ARG A 193 -7.98 6.84 -10.63
C ARG A 193 -9.46 6.97 -10.34
N HIS A 194 -9.82 6.94 -9.06
CA HIS A 194 -11.20 7.00 -8.60
C HIS A 194 -11.28 8.01 -7.46
N THR A 195 -11.83 9.18 -7.73
CA THR A 195 -11.93 10.28 -6.77
C THR A 195 -13.10 10.10 -5.82
N LEU A 196 -12.89 10.43 -4.55
CA LEU A 196 -13.94 10.57 -3.55
C LEU A 196 -14.62 11.95 -3.73
N ASN A 197 -15.88 12.08 -3.36
CA ASN A 197 -16.61 13.33 -3.49
C ASN A 197 -16.12 14.36 -2.47
N SER A 198 -15.97 15.62 -2.90
CA SER A 198 -15.85 16.74 -1.94
C SER A 198 -17.16 16.88 -1.16
N ALA A 199 -17.07 17.19 0.14
CA ALA A 199 -18.25 17.37 1.00
C ALA A 199 -19.11 18.62 0.65
N ASP A 200 -18.77 19.36 -0.41
CA ASP A 200 -19.33 20.69 -0.71
C ASP A 200 -20.31 20.72 -1.91
N GLU A 201 -20.91 19.59 -2.29
CA GLU A 201 -21.99 19.58 -3.29
C GLU A 201 -23.31 19.05 -2.71
N VAL A 202 -23.82 19.70 -1.65
CA VAL A 202 -25.24 19.61 -1.24
C VAL A 202 -25.72 20.98 -0.81
#